data_a21685d8de5c3248de8d557b2fe096de
#
_entry.id   a21685d8de5c3248de8d557b2fe096de
#
_cell.length_a   1.000
_cell.length_b   1.000
_cell.length_c   1.000
_cell.angle_alpha   90.00
_cell.angle_beta   90.00
_cell.angle_gamma   90.00
#
_symmetry.space_group_name_H-M   'P 1'
#
loop_
_entity.id
_entity.type
_entity.pdbx_description
1 polymer ?
#
loop_
_entity_poly.entity_id
_entity_poly.type
_entity_poly.pdbx_seq_one_letter_code
_entity_poly.pdbx_strand_id
1 'polypeptide(L)'
;MSHAVELPEVSPGEAAHSAQLVARIRAAIDAAGGWISFARFMQMALYEPGLGYYSAGARKIGAAGDFITAPEVAPVFSRCLATQCAEVLDALGGGDILEFGAGSGTMAAVMLHELEALGVLPGRYLILDVSADLRERQRETIAAAAPHLLPRVEWLDRLPQHFSGVMVANEVLDAMPVERFVVRDGTVLCLGVAWRADGFESAEAPAPDELRDRVLRLREDAGDSWPNGYGSEVNMGLRGWLGSVADCLERGVMLFVDYGLPRRELYAAERSDGTLLCHFRHRFHDDPLLLPGLQDITSWVDFTAVAEAAVEAGLDVKGYTTQAHFLIGNDLTRHLSDVSGVDLVQRVNLSRQAMLLTLPGEMGERFKVIALARNCDAPLRGLAVRDLTHAL
;
A
#
# COMPACT_ATOMS: atom_id res chain seq x y z
N MET A 1 -13.07 -4.72 25.79
CA MET A 1 -12.18 -5.78 26.36
C MET A 1 -11.45 -6.37 25.16
N SER A 2 -10.18 -5.98 24.96
CA SER A 2 -9.31 -6.56 23.93
C SER A 2 -9.14 -8.05 24.29
N HIS A 3 -9.61 -8.93 23.44
CA HIS A 3 -9.22 -10.34 23.50
C HIS A 3 -7.75 -10.38 23.08
N ALA A 4 -6.85 -10.69 24.02
CA ALA A 4 -5.47 -10.94 23.70
C ALA A 4 -5.41 -12.02 22.59
N VAL A 5 -5.08 -11.62 21.39
CA VAL A 5 -4.88 -12.55 20.27
C VAL A 5 -3.63 -13.35 20.60
N GLU A 6 -3.78 -14.67 20.68
CA GLU A 6 -2.63 -15.56 20.88
C GLU A 6 -1.81 -15.58 19.59
N LEU A 7 -0.66 -14.89 19.61
CA LEU A 7 0.24 -14.84 18.47
C LEU A 7 1.07 -16.13 18.39
N PRO A 8 1.43 -16.57 17.18
CA PRO A 8 2.33 -17.71 17.00
C PRO A 8 3.69 -17.49 17.69
N GLU A 9 4.29 -18.57 18.18
CA GLU A 9 5.60 -18.51 18.82
C GLU A 9 6.68 -17.98 17.88
N VAL A 10 7.50 -17.09 18.42
CA VAL A 10 8.65 -16.50 17.73
C VAL A 10 9.87 -17.42 17.91
N SER A 11 10.56 -17.77 16.83
CA SER A 11 11.77 -18.57 16.92
C SER A 11 12.91 -17.80 17.62
N PRO A 12 13.91 -18.49 18.19
CA PRO A 12 15.06 -17.81 18.83
C PRO A 12 15.79 -16.83 17.88
N GLY A 13 15.87 -17.14 16.59
CA GLY A 13 16.50 -16.27 15.60
C GLY A 13 15.70 -14.98 15.36
N GLU A 14 14.37 -15.11 15.23
CA GLU A 14 13.47 -13.95 15.09
C GLU A 14 13.47 -13.08 16.37
N ALA A 15 13.45 -13.72 17.54
CA ALA A 15 13.55 -12.99 18.81
C ALA A 15 14.86 -12.18 18.92
N ALA A 16 15.99 -12.77 18.50
CA ALA A 16 17.26 -12.08 18.48
C ALA A 16 17.30 -10.93 17.45
N HIS A 17 16.64 -11.11 16.29
CA HIS A 17 16.49 -10.07 15.28
C HIS A 17 15.65 -8.89 15.82
N SER A 18 14.47 -9.16 16.36
CA SER A 18 13.60 -8.14 16.95
C SER A 18 14.31 -7.41 18.09
N ALA A 19 15.05 -8.10 18.95
CA ALA A 19 15.80 -7.49 20.03
C ALA A 19 16.86 -6.47 19.53
N GLN A 20 17.47 -6.69 18.38
CA GLN A 20 18.39 -5.72 17.77
C GLN A 20 17.64 -4.45 17.33
N LEU A 21 16.47 -4.59 16.71
CA LEU A 21 15.67 -3.45 16.33
C LEU A 21 15.12 -2.70 17.55
N VAL A 22 14.66 -3.42 18.58
CA VAL A 22 14.25 -2.84 19.88
C VAL A 22 15.37 -1.97 20.45
N ALA A 23 16.63 -2.45 20.46
CA ALA A 23 17.76 -1.68 20.94
C ALA A 23 18.00 -0.40 20.09
N ARG A 24 17.82 -0.46 18.77
CA ARG A 24 17.92 0.71 17.87
C ARG A 24 16.81 1.73 18.15
N ILE A 25 15.56 1.28 18.28
CA ILE A 25 14.43 2.16 18.56
C ILE A 25 14.59 2.80 19.94
N ARG A 26 15.00 2.02 20.95
CA ARG A 26 15.30 2.54 22.29
C ARG A 26 16.37 3.62 22.25
N ALA A 27 17.48 3.41 21.53
CA ALA A 27 18.51 4.42 21.39
C ALA A 27 17.99 5.71 20.70
N ALA A 28 17.07 5.59 19.73
CA ALA A 28 16.43 6.74 19.11
C ALA A 28 15.51 7.48 20.09
N ILE A 29 14.76 6.75 20.94
CA ILE A 29 13.94 7.33 22.01
C ILE A 29 14.80 8.09 23.02
N ASP A 30 15.90 7.49 23.47
CA ASP A 30 16.83 8.09 24.43
C ASP A 30 17.46 9.38 23.85
N ALA A 31 17.89 9.34 22.58
CA ALA A 31 18.45 10.49 21.87
C ALA A 31 17.43 11.62 21.66
N ALA A 32 16.13 11.29 21.56
CA ALA A 32 15.04 12.25 21.41
C ALA A 32 14.49 12.77 22.76
N GLY A 33 15.11 12.44 23.88
CA GLY A 33 14.67 12.89 25.20
C GLY A 33 13.57 12.04 25.84
N GLY A 34 13.45 10.76 25.46
CA GLY A 34 12.57 9.77 26.07
C GLY A 34 11.26 9.49 25.34
N TRP A 35 11.07 10.09 24.15
CA TRP A 35 9.86 9.92 23.33
C TRP A 35 10.15 10.14 21.84
N ILE A 36 9.50 9.36 20.96
CA ILE A 36 9.48 9.57 19.50
C ILE A 36 8.04 9.52 18.99
N SER A 37 7.75 10.20 17.88
CA SER A 37 6.43 10.11 17.24
C SER A 37 6.14 8.70 16.75
N PHE A 38 4.85 8.37 16.57
CA PHE A 38 4.47 7.06 16.04
C PHE A 38 4.96 6.87 14.60
N ALA A 39 4.94 7.90 13.76
CA ALA A 39 5.50 7.83 12.42
C ALA A 39 6.99 7.45 12.44
N ARG A 40 7.78 8.02 13.37
CA ARG A 40 9.19 7.64 13.51
C ARG A 40 9.35 6.19 13.98
N PHE A 41 8.54 5.74 14.91
CA PHE A 41 8.53 4.33 15.36
C PHE A 41 8.17 3.40 14.19
N MET A 42 7.07 3.66 13.47
CA MET A 42 6.63 2.87 12.33
C MET A 42 7.67 2.85 11.20
N GLN A 43 8.30 4.00 10.92
CA GLN A 43 9.42 4.10 9.98
C GLN A 43 10.56 3.14 10.34
N MET A 44 10.94 3.06 11.61
CA MET A 44 12.00 2.17 12.07
C MET A 44 11.53 0.72 12.07
N ALA A 45 10.32 0.45 12.56
CA ALA A 45 9.76 -0.91 12.63
C ALA A 45 9.64 -1.57 11.25
N LEU A 46 9.30 -0.79 10.22
CA LEU A 46 9.10 -1.29 8.86
C LEU A 46 10.35 -1.18 7.98
N TYR A 47 11.15 -0.10 8.10
CA TYR A 47 12.14 0.28 7.08
C TYR A 47 13.58 0.44 7.60
N GLU A 48 13.86 0.21 8.91
CA GLU A 48 15.25 0.28 9.41
C GLU A 48 16.14 -0.67 8.60
N PRO A 49 17.25 -0.18 8.01
CA PRO A 49 18.10 -1.00 7.14
C PRO A 49 18.55 -2.31 7.79
N GLY A 50 18.22 -3.43 7.17
CA GLY A 50 18.57 -4.79 7.60
C GLY A 50 17.81 -5.30 8.84
N LEU A 51 16.98 -4.48 9.48
CA LEU A 51 16.24 -4.82 10.71
C LEU A 51 14.72 -4.64 10.59
N GLY A 52 14.28 -3.65 9.84
CA GLY A 52 12.86 -3.35 9.65
C GLY A 52 12.15 -4.45 8.87
N TYR A 53 10.84 -4.55 9.06
CA TYR A 53 10.01 -5.58 8.48
C TYR A 53 10.23 -5.74 6.97
N TYR A 54 10.21 -4.68 6.17
CA TYR A 54 10.44 -4.74 4.71
C TYR A 54 11.93 -4.84 4.33
N SER A 55 12.85 -4.47 5.23
CA SER A 55 14.29 -4.43 4.96
C SER A 55 15.03 -5.70 5.38
N ALA A 56 14.43 -6.55 6.23
CA ALA A 56 15.03 -7.79 6.70
C ALA A 56 14.59 -8.97 5.85
N GLY A 57 15.52 -9.84 5.45
CA GLY A 57 15.42 -10.92 4.47
C GLY A 57 14.48 -12.10 4.77
N ALA A 58 13.42 -11.96 5.59
CA ALA A 58 12.47 -13.02 5.87
C ALA A 58 11.42 -13.20 4.75
N ARG A 59 10.82 -14.40 4.63
CA ARG A 59 9.68 -14.65 3.73
C ARG A 59 8.42 -14.04 4.35
N LYS A 60 8.01 -12.85 3.90
CA LYS A 60 6.94 -12.05 4.50
C LYS A 60 5.68 -11.97 3.65
N ILE A 61 5.80 -12.17 2.34
CA ILE A 61 4.71 -12.03 1.36
C ILE A 61 4.39 -13.40 0.73
N GLY A 62 3.09 -13.66 0.50
CA GLY A 62 2.57 -14.86 -0.13
C GLY A 62 2.09 -15.95 0.86
N ALA A 63 1.71 -17.12 0.34
CA ALA A 63 1.09 -18.21 1.13
C ALA A 63 1.94 -18.75 2.30
N ALA A 64 3.24 -18.50 2.30
CA ALA A 64 4.17 -18.84 3.39
C ALA A 64 4.60 -17.61 4.21
N GLY A 65 4.00 -16.44 3.98
CA GLY A 65 4.28 -15.17 4.63
C GLY A 65 3.24 -14.78 5.68
N ASP A 66 3.21 -13.50 6.03
CA ASP A 66 2.33 -12.96 7.07
C ASP A 66 0.96 -12.56 6.52
N PHE A 67 0.89 -12.19 5.24
CA PHE A 67 -0.34 -11.78 4.53
C PHE A 67 -0.27 -12.12 3.04
N ILE A 68 -1.42 -12.07 2.37
CA ILE A 68 -1.57 -12.36 0.94
C ILE A 68 -2.16 -11.13 0.26
N THR A 69 -1.42 -10.54 -0.67
CA THR A 69 -1.86 -9.40 -1.49
C THR A 69 -2.69 -9.83 -2.70
N ALA A 70 -3.42 -8.92 -3.32
CA ALA A 70 -4.26 -9.21 -4.48
C ALA A 70 -3.52 -9.93 -5.63
N PRO A 71 -2.27 -9.58 -6.02
CA PRO A 71 -1.48 -10.32 -7.00
C PRO A 71 -1.16 -11.76 -6.60
N GLU A 72 -1.00 -12.04 -5.30
CA GLU A 72 -0.73 -13.38 -4.76
C GLU A 72 -2.00 -14.23 -4.65
N VAL A 73 -3.17 -13.59 -4.47
CA VAL A 73 -4.46 -14.29 -4.45
C VAL A 73 -4.73 -14.93 -5.80
N ALA A 74 -4.61 -14.15 -6.88
CA ALA A 74 -4.92 -14.65 -8.22
C ALA A 74 -4.22 -13.85 -9.33
N PRO A 75 -3.66 -14.53 -10.35
CA PRO A 75 -3.08 -13.89 -11.53
C PRO A 75 -4.05 -12.96 -12.27
N VAL A 76 -5.36 -13.17 -12.13
CA VAL A 76 -6.38 -12.36 -12.83
C VAL A 76 -6.34 -10.89 -12.40
N PHE A 77 -5.97 -10.57 -11.16
CA PHE A 77 -5.76 -9.19 -10.73
C PHE A 77 -4.70 -8.50 -11.61
N SER A 78 -3.53 -9.10 -11.69
CA SER A 78 -2.40 -8.56 -12.47
C SER A 78 -2.69 -8.51 -13.98
N ARG A 79 -3.46 -9.47 -14.53
CA ARG A 79 -3.91 -9.44 -15.93
C ARG A 79 -4.87 -8.28 -16.20
N CYS A 80 -5.82 -8.03 -15.31
CA CYS A 80 -6.71 -6.87 -15.42
C CYS A 80 -5.93 -5.56 -15.36
N LEU A 81 -4.96 -5.45 -14.43
CA LEU A 81 -4.09 -4.28 -14.34
C LEU A 81 -3.24 -4.10 -15.60
N ALA A 82 -2.69 -5.18 -16.15
CA ALA A 82 -1.96 -5.16 -17.41
C ALA A 82 -2.82 -4.69 -18.59
N THR A 83 -4.11 -5.09 -18.64
CA THR A 83 -5.07 -4.62 -19.65
C THR A 83 -5.23 -3.10 -19.59
N GLN A 84 -5.34 -2.52 -18.38
CA GLN A 84 -5.40 -1.06 -18.22
C GLN A 84 -4.08 -0.39 -18.61
N CYS A 85 -2.94 -0.97 -18.23
CA CYS A 85 -1.64 -0.44 -18.60
C CYS A 85 -1.41 -0.46 -20.13
N ALA A 86 -1.83 -1.54 -20.81
CA ALA A 86 -1.74 -1.64 -22.25
C ALA A 86 -2.53 -0.52 -22.96
N GLU A 87 -3.74 -0.22 -22.48
CA GLU A 87 -4.56 0.86 -23.03
C GLU A 87 -3.87 2.23 -22.92
N VAL A 88 -3.21 2.50 -21.79
CA VAL A 88 -2.46 3.74 -21.60
C VAL A 88 -1.21 3.76 -22.46
N LEU A 89 -0.43 2.68 -22.51
CA LEU A 89 0.78 2.59 -23.34
C LEU A 89 0.47 2.74 -24.83
N ASP A 90 -0.63 2.14 -25.30
CA ASP A 90 -1.08 2.27 -26.70
C ASP A 90 -1.46 3.72 -27.01
N ALA A 91 -2.23 4.38 -26.15
CA ALA A 91 -2.60 5.78 -26.31
C ALA A 91 -1.42 6.75 -26.27
N LEU A 92 -0.36 6.41 -25.53
CA LEU A 92 0.88 7.17 -25.49
C LEU A 92 1.80 6.92 -26.68
N GLY A 93 1.57 5.83 -27.44
CA GLY A 93 2.46 5.35 -28.50
C GLY A 93 3.71 4.65 -27.96
N GLY A 94 3.61 4.05 -26.78
CA GLY A 94 4.69 3.39 -26.04
C GLY A 94 5.00 4.06 -24.70
N GLY A 95 5.99 3.56 -23.98
CA GLY A 95 6.41 4.05 -22.68
C GLY A 95 6.93 2.95 -21.77
N ASP A 96 7.24 3.30 -20.55
CA ASP A 96 7.73 2.39 -19.50
C ASP A 96 6.62 2.08 -18.49
N ILE A 97 6.80 1.02 -17.71
CA ILE A 97 6.04 0.78 -16.50
C ILE A 97 6.97 0.95 -15.30
N LEU A 98 6.52 1.65 -14.26
CA LEU A 98 7.23 1.76 -12.98
C LEU A 98 6.33 1.18 -11.88
N GLU A 99 6.77 0.10 -11.25
CA GLU A 99 6.13 -0.54 -10.12
C GLU A 99 6.82 -0.14 -8.81
N PHE A 100 6.03 0.36 -7.86
CA PHE A 100 6.48 0.62 -6.49
C PHE A 100 6.21 -0.60 -5.64
N GLY A 101 7.24 -1.11 -4.93
CA GLY A 101 7.06 -2.20 -3.98
C GLY A 101 6.55 -3.50 -4.62
N ALA A 102 7.32 -4.09 -5.54
CA ALA A 102 6.88 -5.26 -6.32
C ALA A 102 6.75 -6.57 -5.50
N GLY A 103 6.95 -6.53 -4.19
CA GLY A 103 6.80 -7.68 -3.29
C GLY A 103 7.60 -8.90 -3.74
N SER A 104 6.93 -10.00 -4.06
CA SER A 104 7.57 -11.23 -4.57
C SER A 104 7.97 -11.16 -6.06
N GLY A 105 7.51 -10.12 -6.80
CA GLY A 105 7.64 -10.03 -8.24
C GLY A 105 6.55 -10.75 -9.05
N THR A 106 5.55 -11.33 -8.37
CA THR A 106 4.43 -12.04 -9.02
C THR A 106 3.64 -11.12 -9.93
N MET A 107 3.31 -9.89 -9.48
CA MET A 107 2.57 -8.91 -10.30
C MET A 107 3.35 -8.57 -11.57
N ALA A 108 4.62 -8.21 -11.45
CA ALA A 108 5.49 -7.89 -12.58
C ALA A 108 5.55 -9.03 -13.60
N ALA A 109 5.75 -10.26 -13.13
CA ALA A 109 5.85 -11.44 -13.98
C ALA A 109 4.55 -11.69 -14.78
N VAL A 110 3.39 -11.61 -14.12
CA VAL A 110 2.08 -11.81 -14.76
C VAL A 110 1.76 -10.65 -15.70
N MET A 111 2.03 -9.41 -15.30
CA MET A 111 1.80 -8.24 -16.15
C MET A 111 2.63 -8.29 -17.43
N LEU A 112 3.92 -8.60 -17.33
CA LEU A 112 4.81 -8.73 -18.50
C LEU A 112 4.30 -9.78 -19.49
N HIS A 113 3.87 -10.93 -18.99
CA HIS A 113 3.32 -12.00 -19.81
C HIS A 113 2.01 -11.56 -20.51
N GLU A 114 1.10 -10.91 -19.78
CA GLU A 114 -0.17 -10.44 -20.37
C GLU A 114 0.06 -9.32 -21.38
N LEU A 115 0.96 -8.37 -21.10
CA LEU A 115 1.33 -7.29 -22.02
C LEU A 115 1.96 -7.82 -23.32
N GLU A 116 2.76 -8.88 -23.24
CA GLU A 116 3.28 -9.59 -24.40
C GLU A 116 2.15 -10.21 -25.23
N ALA A 117 1.22 -10.90 -24.57
CA ALA A 117 0.06 -11.51 -25.22
C ALA A 117 -0.86 -10.47 -25.90
N LEU A 118 -0.95 -9.26 -25.32
CA LEU A 118 -1.68 -8.12 -25.89
C LEU A 118 -0.90 -7.41 -27.00
N GLY A 119 0.39 -7.73 -27.21
CA GLY A 119 1.25 -7.07 -28.19
C GLY A 119 1.69 -5.65 -27.81
N VAL A 120 1.57 -5.27 -26.54
CA VAL A 120 1.88 -3.92 -26.04
C VAL A 120 2.89 -4.02 -24.90
N LEU A 121 4.11 -4.45 -25.20
CA LEU A 121 5.19 -4.50 -24.22
C LEU A 121 5.72 -3.09 -23.90
N PRO A 122 6.02 -2.79 -22.62
CA PRO A 122 6.71 -1.55 -22.25
C PRO A 122 8.13 -1.53 -22.81
N GLY A 123 8.70 -0.36 -22.99
CA GLY A 123 10.11 -0.18 -23.30
C GLY A 123 10.97 -0.81 -22.19
N ARG A 124 10.69 -0.44 -20.93
CA ARG A 124 11.27 -1.02 -19.72
C ARG A 124 10.19 -1.25 -18.67
N TYR A 125 10.39 -2.28 -17.85
CA TYR A 125 9.63 -2.49 -16.62
C TYR A 125 10.54 -2.15 -15.45
N LEU A 126 10.29 -1.03 -14.81
CA LEU A 126 11.10 -0.49 -13.73
C LEU A 126 10.50 -0.90 -12.39
N ILE A 127 11.32 -1.36 -11.46
CA ILE A 127 10.89 -1.71 -10.11
C ILE A 127 11.65 -0.83 -9.12
N LEU A 128 10.91 -0.09 -8.31
CA LEU A 128 11.47 0.68 -7.20
C LEU A 128 11.12 -0.03 -5.88
N ASP A 129 12.13 -0.66 -5.28
CA ASP A 129 11.99 -1.37 -4.02
C ASP A 129 13.17 -1.06 -3.10
N VAL A 130 12.90 -0.90 -1.80
CA VAL A 130 13.92 -0.57 -0.79
C VAL A 130 14.70 -1.79 -0.28
N SER A 131 14.20 -3.01 -0.55
CA SER A 131 14.74 -4.26 -0.04
C SER A 131 15.60 -4.99 -1.08
N ALA A 132 16.89 -5.13 -0.80
CA ALA A 132 17.78 -5.91 -1.66
C ALA A 132 17.38 -7.40 -1.75
N ASP A 133 16.86 -7.96 -0.67
CA ASP A 133 16.39 -9.34 -0.60
C ASP A 133 15.11 -9.55 -1.45
N LEU A 134 14.16 -8.60 -1.39
CA LEU A 134 12.98 -8.64 -2.25
C LEU A 134 13.37 -8.52 -3.73
N ARG A 135 14.31 -7.65 -4.08
CA ARG A 135 14.82 -7.52 -5.47
C ARG A 135 15.40 -8.83 -6.01
N GLU A 136 16.10 -9.60 -5.20
CA GLU A 136 16.61 -10.90 -5.65
C GLU A 136 15.47 -11.89 -5.90
N ARG A 137 14.49 -11.98 -5.00
CA ARG A 137 13.29 -12.81 -5.19
C ARG A 137 12.48 -12.40 -6.41
N GLN A 138 12.29 -11.09 -6.62
CA GLN A 138 11.64 -10.54 -7.80
C GLN A 138 12.34 -11.01 -9.07
N ARG A 139 13.69 -10.95 -9.08
CA ARG A 139 14.49 -11.44 -10.20
C ARG A 139 14.29 -12.93 -10.44
N GLU A 140 14.34 -13.75 -9.39
CA GLU A 140 14.09 -15.19 -9.48
C GLU A 140 12.68 -15.50 -10.00
N THR A 141 11.66 -14.83 -9.47
CA THR A 141 10.25 -15.01 -9.88
C THR A 141 10.06 -14.66 -11.35
N ILE A 142 10.56 -13.50 -11.79
CA ILE A 142 10.42 -13.05 -13.18
C ILE A 142 11.25 -13.94 -14.12
N ALA A 143 12.46 -14.33 -13.72
CA ALA A 143 13.31 -15.24 -14.51
C ALA A 143 12.66 -16.62 -14.70
N ALA A 144 11.96 -17.12 -13.68
CA ALA A 144 11.26 -18.40 -13.76
C ALA A 144 10.01 -18.34 -14.64
N ALA A 145 9.23 -17.24 -14.54
CA ALA A 145 7.96 -17.10 -15.27
C ALA A 145 8.11 -16.59 -16.70
N ALA A 146 9.02 -15.63 -16.93
CA ALA A 146 9.20 -14.96 -18.22
C ALA A 146 10.68 -14.64 -18.49
N PRO A 147 11.56 -15.65 -18.62
CA PRO A 147 13.03 -15.47 -18.75
C PRO A 147 13.44 -14.59 -19.92
N HIS A 148 12.70 -14.64 -21.03
CA HIS A 148 12.96 -13.83 -22.22
C HIS A 148 12.59 -12.35 -22.08
N LEU A 149 11.75 -12.00 -21.08
CA LEU A 149 11.37 -10.62 -20.77
C LEU A 149 12.23 -10.01 -19.64
N LEU A 150 13.00 -10.81 -18.89
CA LEU A 150 13.88 -10.34 -17.84
C LEU A 150 14.84 -9.21 -18.28
N PRO A 151 15.39 -9.18 -19.50
CA PRO A 151 16.23 -8.08 -19.98
C PRO A 151 15.51 -6.73 -20.09
N ARG A 152 14.17 -6.69 -20.01
CA ARG A 152 13.39 -5.45 -19.97
C ARG A 152 13.18 -4.94 -18.56
N VAL A 153 13.51 -5.72 -17.51
CA VAL A 153 13.29 -5.37 -16.12
C VAL A 153 14.53 -4.70 -15.53
N GLU A 154 14.33 -3.56 -14.90
CA GLU A 154 15.40 -2.77 -14.29
C GLU A 154 15.00 -2.42 -12.84
N TRP A 155 15.88 -2.65 -11.87
CA TRP A 155 15.69 -2.29 -10.47
C TRP A 155 16.32 -0.95 -10.17
N LEU A 156 15.51 -0.03 -9.64
CA LEU A 156 15.92 1.34 -9.35
C LEU A 156 16.19 1.52 -7.84
N ASP A 157 17.21 2.33 -7.51
CA ASP A 157 17.50 2.77 -6.14
C ASP A 157 16.82 4.08 -5.77
N ARG A 158 16.32 4.81 -6.77
CA ARG A 158 15.67 6.10 -6.64
C ARG A 158 14.72 6.35 -7.81
N LEU A 159 13.81 7.29 -7.64
CA LEU A 159 12.94 7.75 -8.73
C LEU A 159 13.77 8.19 -9.96
N PRO A 160 13.30 7.87 -11.18
CA PRO A 160 13.91 8.37 -12.41
C PRO A 160 13.72 9.89 -12.50
N GLN A 161 14.61 10.58 -13.20
CA GLN A 161 14.48 12.02 -13.40
C GLN A 161 13.34 12.37 -14.35
N HIS A 162 13.11 11.51 -15.35
CA HIS A 162 12.09 11.67 -16.39
C HIS A 162 11.41 10.32 -16.60
N PHE A 163 10.09 10.33 -16.63
CA PHE A 163 9.31 9.15 -16.85
C PHE A 163 8.11 9.44 -17.75
N SER A 164 7.87 8.55 -18.72
CA SER A 164 6.67 8.54 -19.55
C SER A 164 6.11 7.12 -19.62
N GLY A 165 4.84 6.94 -19.25
CA GLY A 165 4.23 5.63 -19.20
C GLY A 165 3.24 5.44 -18.07
N VAL A 166 3.26 4.27 -17.43
CA VAL A 166 2.34 3.93 -16.33
C VAL A 166 3.11 3.64 -15.05
N MET A 167 2.75 4.33 -13.98
CA MET A 167 3.22 4.02 -12.63
C MET A 167 2.15 3.23 -11.91
N VAL A 168 2.54 2.15 -11.23
CA VAL A 168 1.62 1.30 -10.47
C VAL A 168 2.12 1.11 -9.05
N ALA A 169 1.20 1.15 -8.08
CA ALA A 169 1.46 0.80 -6.70
C ALA A 169 0.27 0.00 -6.16
N ASN A 170 0.54 -1.18 -5.63
CA ASN A 170 -0.44 -2.01 -4.96
C ASN A 170 -0.01 -2.24 -3.52
N GLU A 171 -0.84 -1.84 -2.56
CA GLU A 171 -0.55 -1.96 -1.12
C GLU A 171 0.82 -1.33 -0.76
N VAL A 172 0.95 -0.05 -1.03
CA VAL A 172 2.16 0.75 -0.76
C VAL A 172 1.84 1.95 0.15
N LEU A 173 0.67 2.57 -0.06
CA LEU A 173 0.29 3.76 0.68
C LEU A 173 -0.11 3.44 2.12
N ASP A 174 -0.68 2.26 2.36
CA ASP A 174 -1.09 1.73 3.66
C ASP A 174 0.09 1.47 4.61
N ALA A 175 1.25 1.14 4.04
CA ALA A 175 2.49 0.90 4.78
C ALA A 175 3.34 2.17 5.00
N MET A 176 2.91 3.32 4.49
CA MET A 176 3.59 4.59 4.75
C MET A 176 3.45 5.01 6.22
N PRO A 177 4.53 5.51 6.85
CA PRO A 177 4.48 5.94 8.24
C PRO A 177 3.42 7.00 8.50
N VAL A 178 2.61 6.79 9.53
CA VAL A 178 1.53 7.69 9.94
C VAL A 178 1.78 8.27 11.33
N GLU A 179 1.34 9.51 11.54
CA GLU A 179 1.22 10.07 12.89
C GLU A 179 -0.11 9.62 13.50
N ARG A 180 -0.08 9.24 14.79
CA ARG A 180 -1.29 8.95 15.57
C ARG A 180 -1.66 10.14 16.43
N PHE A 181 -2.94 10.40 16.53
CA PHE A 181 -3.45 11.48 17.35
C PHE A 181 -4.64 11.05 18.20
N VAL A 182 -4.91 11.80 19.25
CA VAL A 182 -6.15 11.69 20.02
C VAL A 182 -6.66 13.10 20.35
N VAL A 183 -7.99 13.27 20.35
CA VAL A 183 -8.63 14.54 20.73
C VAL A 183 -9.27 14.38 22.11
N ARG A 184 -8.75 15.10 23.11
CA ARG A 184 -9.27 15.10 24.47
C ARG A 184 -9.64 16.53 24.88
N ASP A 185 -10.88 16.71 25.30
CA ASP A 185 -11.41 17.99 25.77
C ASP A 185 -11.12 19.16 24.78
N GLY A 186 -11.25 18.85 23.47
CA GLY A 186 -10.99 19.78 22.39
C GLY A 186 -9.50 20.00 22.06
N THR A 187 -8.60 19.39 22.81
CA THR A 187 -7.14 19.48 22.59
C THR A 187 -6.66 18.28 21.74
N VAL A 188 -5.90 18.58 20.69
CA VAL A 188 -5.23 17.56 19.87
C VAL A 188 -3.90 17.18 20.52
N LEU A 189 -3.75 15.91 20.83
CA LEU A 189 -2.52 15.32 21.34
C LEU A 189 -1.94 14.36 20.28
N CYS A 190 -0.61 14.30 20.19
CA CYS A 190 0.11 13.32 19.37
C CYS A 190 0.36 12.07 20.24
N LEU A 191 0.08 10.90 19.67
CA LEU A 191 0.43 9.62 20.26
C LEU A 191 1.77 9.16 19.70
N GLY A 192 2.74 8.94 20.56
CA GLY A 192 4.04 8.42 20.18
C GLY A 192 4.46 7.26 21.06
N VAL A 193 5.74 6.95 21.06
CA VAL A 193 6.31 5.77 21.71
C VAL A 193 7.41 6.20 22.67
N ALA A 194 7.32 5.73 23.91
CA ALA A 194 8.33 5.87 24.94
C ALA A 194 8.84 4.48 25.37
N TRP A 195 10.01 4.44 26.01
CA TRP A 195 10.53 3.23 26.65
C TRP A 195 10.36 3.32 28.16
N ARG A 196 9.60 2.41 28.76
CA ARG A 196 9.35 2.38 30.21
C ARG A 196 9.25 0.94 30.69
N ALA A 197 9.69 0.72 31.92
CA ALA A 197 9.57 -0.59 32.58
C ALA A 197 9.96 -1.79 31.69
N ASP A 198 11.05 -1.63 30.91
CA ASP A 198 11.59 -2.64 29.99
C ASP A 198 10.71 -2.98 28.76
N GLY A 199 9.82 -2.06 28.35
CA GLY A 199 8.99 -2.19 27.16
C GLY A 199 8.66 -0.87 26.47
N PHE A 200 8.10 -0.98 25.26
CA PHE A 200 7.50 0.16 24.57
C PHE A 200 6.13 0.45 25.15
N GLU A 201 5.84 1.71 25.35
CA GLU A 201 4.53 2.20 25.78
C GLU A 201 4.08 3.35 24.88
N SER A 202 2.78 3.39 24.60
CA SER A 202 2.17 4.55 23.95
C SER A 202 2.18 5.73 24.93
N ALA A 203 2.62 6.90 24.45
CA ALA A 203 2.73 8.10 25.26
C ALA A 203 2.14 9.32 24.54
N GLU A 204 1.32 10.09 25.23
CA GLU A 204 0.72 11.32 24.71
C GLU A 204 1.69 12.49 24.90
N ALA A 205 1.75 13.37 23.89
CA ALA A 205 2.47 14.64 23.93
C ALA A 205 1.63 15.73 23.24
N PRO A 206 1.88 17.03 23.49
CA PRO A 206 1.26 18.09 22.70
C PRO A 206 1.55 17.89 21.20
N ALA A 207 0.50 17.95 20.38
CA ALA A 207 0.67 17.81 18.94
C ALA A 207 1.48 19.01 18.38
N PRO A 208 2.49 18.77 17.49
CA PRO A 208 3.10 19.84 16.72
C PRO A 208 2.04 20.65 15.94
N ASP A 209 2.33 21.92 15.68
CA ASP A 209 1.35 22.83 15.04
C ASP A 209 0.83 22.27 13.71
N GLU A 210 1.70 21.70 12.88
CA GLU A 210 1.33 21.13 11.59
C GLU A 210 0.34 19.95 11.74
N LEU A 211 0.61 19.03 12.67
CA LEU A 211 -0.28 17.91 12.96
C LEU A 211 -1.61 18.41 13.54
N ARG A 212 -1.54 19.32 14.53
CA ARG A 212 -2.74 19.90 15.12
C ARG A 212 -3.65 20.54 14.06
N ASP A 213 -3.08 21.39 13.20
CA ASP A 213 -3.84 22.10 12.19
C ASP A 213 -4.43 21.15 11.13
N ARG A 214 -3.70 20.07 10.81
CA ARG A 214 -4.22 19.00 9.94
C ARG A 214 -5.40 18.28 10.59
N VAL A 215 -5.28 17.87 11.85
CA VAL A 215 -6.34 17.16 12.59
C VAL A 215 -7.59 18.03 12.75
N LEU A 216 -7.44 19.32 13.01
CA LEU A 216 -8.59 20.24 13.11
C LEU A 216 -9.35 20.33 11.78
N ARG A 217 -8.64 20.41 10.64
CA ARG A 217 -9.29 20.35 9.31
C ARG A 217 -9.99 19.02 9.06
N LEU A 218 -9.38 17.89 9.42
CA LEU A 218 -10.01 16.57 9.30
C LEU A 218 -11.31 16.49 10.11
N ARG A 219 -11.32 17.08 11.30
CA ARG A 219 -12.50 17.14 12.17
C ARG A 219 -13.63 17.97 11.54
N GLU A 220 -13.30 19.14 10.98
CA GLU A 220 -14.25 19.99 10.24
C GLU A 220 -14.85 19.24 9.05
N ASP A 221 -14.02 18.59 8.22
CA ASP A 221 -14.43 17.79 7.06
C ASP A 221 -15.32 16.60 7.45
N ALA A 222 -15.09 16.00 8.62
CA ALA A 222 -15.90 14.92 9.17
C ALA A 222 -17.19 15.39 9.87
N GLY A 223 -17.50 16.69 9.85
CA GLY A 223 -18.73 17.26 10.41
C GLY A 223 -18.67 17.56 11.90
N ASP A 224 -17.47 17.72 12.47
CA ASP A 224 -17.20 18.17 13.85
C ASP A 224 -17.84 17.30 14.98
N SER A 225 -18.14 16.04 14.68
CA SER A 225 -18.95 15.13 15.50
C SER A 225 -18.12 14.13 16.34
N TRP A 226 -16.80 14.30 16.39
CA TRP A 226 -15.93 13.36 17.09
C TRP A 226 -16.18 13.33 18.60
N PRO A 227 -16.31 12.13 19.21
CA PRO A 227 -16.46 12.01 20.64
C PRO A 227 -15.15 12.40 21.38
N ASN A 228 -15.26 12.74 22.67
CA ASN A 228 -14.06 12.93 23.47
C ASN A 228 -13.25 11.62 23.55
N GLY A 229 -11.95 11.72 23.33
CA GLY A 229 -11.07 10.55 23.21
C GLY A 229 -11.02 9.95 21.81
N TYR A 230 -11.59 10.60 20.78
CA TYR A 230 -11.44 10.17 19.39
C TYR A 230 -9.95 10.09 19.01
N GLY A 231 -9.51 8.94 18.55
CA GLY A 231 -8.16 8.70 18.05
C GLY A 231 -8.17 8.17 16.63
N SER A 232 -7.14 8.52 15.85
CA SER A 232 -6.95 8.01 14.49
C SER A 232 -5.50 8.23 14.03
N GLU A 233 -5.25 7.95 12.76
CA GLU A 233 -3.96 8.11 12.08
C GLU A 233 -4.06 9.15 10.97
N VAL A 234 -2.93 9.79 10.67
CA VAL A 234 -2.79 10.67 9.50
C VAL A 234 -1.41 10.53 8.86
N ASN A 235 -1.39 10.36 7.54
CA ASN A 235 -0.14 10.30 6.79
C ASN A 235 0.34 11.72 6.45
N MET A 236 1.28 12.23 7.25
CA MET A 236 1.87 13.56 7.02
C MET A 236 2.89 13.58 5.89
N GLY A 237 3.44 12.41 5.52
CA GLY A 237 4.45 12.27 4.46
C GLY A 237 3.88 12.17 3.05
N LEU A 238 2.57 11.89 2.90
CA LEU A 238 1.93 11.59 1.61
C LEU A 238 2.12 12.69 0.56
N ARG A 239 1.93 13.96 0.93
CA ARG A 239 2.09 15.10 0.02
C ARG A 239 3.51 15.20 -0.55
N GLY A 240 4.52 15.07 0.31
CA GLY A 240 5.92 15.14 -0.10
C GLY A 240 6.31 13.97 -1.00
N TRP A 241 5.84 12.77 -0.66
CA TRP A 241 6.07 11.58 -1.47
C TRP A 241 5.40 11.70 -2.84
N LEU A 242 4.11 12.02 -2.89
CA LEU A 242 3.37 12.14 -4.15
C LEU A 242 3.90 13.29 -5.01
N GLY A 243 4.28 14.42 -4.41
CA GLY A 243 4.97 15.50 -5.11
C GLY A 243 6.24 15.02 -5.81
N SER A 244 7.10 14.27 -5.09
CA SER A 244 8.33 13.73 -5.66
C SER A 244 8.07 12.72 -6.79
N VAL A 245 7.01 11.90 -6.68
CA VAL A 245 6.60 10.97 -7.74
C VAL A 245 6.03 11.73 -8.93
N ALA A 246 5.23 12.77 -8.70
CA ALA A 246 4.66 13.61 -9.74
C ALA A 246 5.73 14.39 -10.52
N ASP A 247 6.78 14.86 -9.85
CA ASP A 247 7.86 15.63 -10.48
C ASP A 247 8.61 14.83 -11.54
N CYS A 248 8.70 13.51 -11.41
CA CYS A 248 9.35 12.68 -12.42
C CYS A 248 8.42 12.27 -13.57
N LEU A 249 7.10 12.36 -13.42
CA LEU A 249 6.14 12.01 -14.48
C LEU A 249 5.98 13.16 -15.47
N GLU A 250 6.48 12.99 -16.68
CA GLU A 250 6.29 13.94 -17.79
C GLU A 250 4.94 13.73 -18.49
N ARG A 251 4.58 12.47 -18.72
CA ARG A 251 3.40 12.06 -19.49
C ARG A 251 2.95 10.65 -19.10
N GLY A 252 1.71 10.48 -18.70
CA GLY A 252 1.19 9.16 -18.38
C GLY A 252 0.20 9.13 -17.22
N VAL A 253 0.04 7.94 -16.65
CA VAL A 253 -0.95 7.65 -15.60
C VAL A 253 -0.28 6.97 -14.42
N MET A 254 -0.69 7.32 -13.21
CA MET A 254 -0.43 6.59 -11.97
C MET A 254 -1.69 5.85 -11.56
N LEU A 255 -1.58 4.57 -11.27
CA LEU A 255 -2.64 3.70 -10.76
C LEU A 255 -2.26 3.23 -9.37
N PHE A 256 -2.94 3.72 -8.35
CA PHE A 256 -2.73 3.28 -6.97
C PHE A 256 -3.91 2.42 -6.53
N VAL A 257 -3.59 1.20 -6.08
CA VAL A 257 -4.55 0.23 -5.56
C VAL A 257 -4.22 -0.01 -4.10
N ASP A 258 -5.16 0.31 -3.22
CA ASP A 258 -4.96 0.17 -1.79
C ASP A 258 -6.30 0.09 -1.05
N TYR A 259 -6.29 -0.36 0.20
CA TYR A 259 -7.50 -0.31 1.02
C TYR A 259 -7.60 1.01 1.77
N GLY A 260 -8.79 1.55 1.76
CA GLY A 260 -9.06 2.87 2.33
C GLY A 260 -10.41 3.41 1.93
N LEU A 261 -10.64 4.66 2.30
CA LEU A 261 -11.92 5.32 2.14
C LEU A 261 -11.72 6.80 1.76
N PRO A 262 -12.78 7.45 1.24
CA PRO A 262 -12.87 8.90 1.25
C PRO A 262 -12.81 9.44 2.68
N ARG A 263 -12.29 10.65 2.86
CA ARG A 263 -12.02 11.29 4.17
C ARG A 263 -13.19 11.23 5.14
N ARG A 264 -14.38 11.59 4.67
CA ARG A 264 -15.59 11.62 5.53
C ARG A 264 -15.95 10.26 6.11
N GLU A 265 -15.73 9.21 5.34
CA GLU A 265 -15.99 7.85 5.78
C GLU A 265 -14.83 7.32 6.65
N LEU A 266 -13.59 7.68 6.33
CA LEU A 266 -12.42 7.25 7.07
C LEU A 266 -12.41 7.83 8.49
N TYR A 267 -12.68 9.12 8.62
CA TYR A 267 -12.69 9.84 9.90
C TYR A 267 -14.10 10.00 10.50
N ALA A 268 -15.03 9.11 10.16
CA ALA A 268 -16.35 9.10 10.76
C ALA A 268 -16.28 8.87 12.28
N ALA A 269 -17.23 9.45 13.03
CA ALA A 269 -17.26 9.42 14.50
C ALA A 269 -17.25 8.00 15.10
N GLU A 270 -17.77 7.02 14.35
CA GLU A 270 -17.85 5.61 14.73
C GLU A 270 -16.48 4.90 14.66
N ARG A 271 -15.49 5.48 13.96
CA ARG A 271 -14.12 4.96 13.83
C ARG A 271 -13.17 5.62 14.84
N SER A 272 -13.58 5.66 16.11
CA SER A 272 -12.91 6.41 17.18
C SER A 272 -11.56 5.84 17.62
N ASP A 273 -11.19 4.66 17.15
CA ASP A 273 -9.92 3.98 17.49
C ASP A 273 -8.93 3.90 16.31
N GLY A 274 -9.29 4.58 15.18
CA GLY A 274 -8.48 4.56 13.95
C GLY A 274 -8.62 3.27 13.15
N THR A 275 -7.63 3.01 12.30
CA THR A 275 -7.63 1.91 11.33
C THR A 275 -6.35 1.10 11.33
N LEU A 276 -5.45 1.39 12.29
CA LEU A 276 -4.17 0.70 12.38
C LEU A 276 -4.36 -0.79 12.59
N LEU A 277 -3.65 -1.59 11.79
CA LEU A 277 -3.71 -3.04 11.86
C LEU A 277 -2.31 -3.62 11.73
N CYS A 278 -2.03 -4.65 12.52
CA CYS A 278 -0.76 -5.37 12.49
C CYS A 278 -0.98 -6.78 12.01
N HIS A 279 -0.09 -7.29 11.15
CA HIS A 279 -0.14 -8.64 10.61
C HIS A 279 1.11 -9.43 10.99
N PHE A 280 0.92 -10.62 11.56
CA PHE A 280 1.97 -11.56 11.88
C PHE A 280 1.48 -12.99 11.65
N ARG A 281 2.09 -13.74 10.72
CA ARG A 281 1.78 -15.15 10.41
C ARG A 281 0.28 -15.44 10.24
N HIS A 282 -0.36 -14.65 9.36
CA HIS A 282 -1.81 -14.72 9.08
C HIS A 282 -2.71 -14.44 10.29
N ARG A 283 -2.18 -13.81 11.34
CA ARG A 283 -2.93 -13.25 12.45
C ARG A 283 -2.87 -11.75 12.38
N PHE A 284 -3.96 -11.10 12.79
CA PHE A 284 -4.02 -9.65 12.88
C PHE A 284 -4.39 -9.22 14.30
N HIS A 285 -3.85 -8.09 14.72
CA HIS A 285 -4.08 -7.47 16.01
C HIS A 285 -3.85 -5.95 15.93
N ASP A 286 -4.18 -5.24 16.99
CA ASP A 286 -4.18 -3.78 17.08
C ASP A 286 -3.00 -3.18 17.90
N ASP A 287 -2.05 -4.00 18.32
CA ASP A 287 -0.88 -3.53 19.07
C ASP A 287 0.38 -3.43 18.20
N PRO A 288 0.72 -2.20 17.71
CA PRO A 288 1.89 -2.01 16.84
C PRO A 288 3.23 -2.09 17.58
N LEU A 289 3.22 -2.06 18.92
CA LEU A 289 4.44 -2.06 19.71
C LEU A 289 5.01 -3.46 19.95
N LEU A 290 4.22 -4.49 19.64
CA LEU A 290 4.67 -5.88 19.69
C LEU A 290 5.60 -6.21 18.52
N LEU A 291 6.54 -7.11 18.73
CA LEU A 291 7.35 -7.76 17.69
C LEU A 291 7.95 -6.81 16.64
N PRO A 292 8.64 -5.70 16.99
CA PRO A 292 9.21 -4.78 16.01
C PRO A 292 10.13 -5.50 15.01
N GLY A 293 9.92 -5.22 13.72
CA GLY A 293 10.66 -5.84 12.61
C GLY A 293 10.18 -7.23 12.20
N LEU A 294 9.21 -7.81 12.93
CA LEU A 294 8.66 -9.14 12.63
C LEU A 294 7.21 -9.07 12.14
N GLN A 295 6.48 -7.99 12.42
CA GLN A 295 5.10 -7.79 11.99
C GLN A 295 5.01 -6.65 10.99
N ASP A 296 4.03 -6.73 10.12
CA ASP A 296 3.60 -5.61 9.30
C ASP A 296 2.73 -4.66 10.12
N ILE A 297 2.79 -3.37 9.81
CA ILE A 297 1.99 -2.32 10.44
C ILE A 297 1.41 -1.48 9.32
N THR A 298 0.09 -1.45 9.21
CA THR A 298 -0.62 -0.77 8.14
C THR A 298 -1.73 0.12 8.67
N SER A 299 -2.14 1.10 7.86
CA SER A 299 -3.29 1.96 8.14
C SER A 299 -4.09 2.21 6.87
N TRP A 300 -5.39 2.47 6.98
CA TRP A 300 -6.21 2.73 5.81
C TRP A 300 -5.86 4.07 5.17
N VAL A 301 -5.92 4.09 3.84
CA VAL A 301 -5.56 5.26 3.03
C VAL A 301 -6.72 6.27 2.99
N ASP A 302 -6.42 7.55 3.28
CA ASP A 302 -7.29 8.69 2.98
C ASP A 302 -7.17 9.03 1.49
N PHE A 303 -8.06 8.48 0.65
CA PHE A 303 -8.04 8.73 -0.79
C PHE A 303 -8.39 10.17 -1.16
N THR A 304 -9.11 10.91 -0.32
CA THR A 304 -9.28 12.35 -0.50
C THR A 304 -7.94 13.08 -0.36
N ALA A 305 -7.11 12.68 0.62
CA ALA A 305 -5.77 13.25 0.77
C ALA A 305 -4.85 12.91 -0.42
N VAL A 306 -4.99 11.71 -1.00
CA VAL A 306 -4.27 11.34 -2.24
C VAL A 306 -4.69 12.24 -3.40
N ALA A 307 -6.00 12.46 -3.59
CA ALA A 307 -6.52 13.32 -4.64
C ALA A 307 -6.07 14.79 -4.46
N GLU A 308 -6.15 15.32 -3.24
CA GLU A 308 -5.69 16.68 -2.91
C GLU A 308 -4.20 16.85 -3.21
N ALA A 309 -3.37 15.91 -2.74
CA ALA A 309 -1.94 15.95 -2.99
C ALA A 309 -1.59 15.84 -4.47
N ALA A 310 -2.37 15.07 -5.24
CA ALA A 310 -2.22 14.96 -6.69
C ALA A 310 -2.51 16.29 -7.40
N VAL A 311 -3.62 16.93 -7.06
CA VAL A 311 -4.00 18.24 -7.65
C VAL A 311 -2.95 19.31 -7.29
N GLU A 312 -2.49 19.35 -6.05
CA GLU A 312 -1.41 20.25 -5.61
C GLU A 312 -0.09 20.03 -6.38
N ALA A 313 0.20 18.76 -6.73
CA ALA A 313 1.36 18.38 -7.54
C ALA A 313 1.14 18.60 -9.05
N GLY A 314 0.01 19.16 -9.47
CA GLY A 314 -0.32 19.42 -10.87
C GLY A 314 -0.69 18.18 -11.68
N LEU A 315 -1.27 17.17 -11.02
CA LEU A 315 -1.85 16.00 -11.66
C LEU A 315 -3.38 16.15 -11.78
N ASP A 316 -3.95 15.54 -12.82
CA ASP A 316 -5.39 15.37 -12.95
C ASP A 316 -5.85 14.09 -12.22
N VAL A 317 -6.89 14.16 -11.43
CA VAL A 317 -7.60 12.98 -10.92
C VAL A 317 -8.54 12.49 -12.03
N LYS A 318 -8.18 11.37 -12.67
CA LYS A 318 -8.94 10.80 -13.80
C LYS A 318 -10.08 9.90 -13.37
N GLY A 319 -10.11 9.44 -12.12
CA GLY A 319 -11.19 8.66 -11.55
C GLY A 319 -10.80 7.93 -10.28
N TYR A 320 -11.81 7.50 -9.56
CA TYR A 320 -11.72 6.74 -8.32
C TYR A 320 -12.82 5.69 -8.30
N THR A 321 -12.50 4.44 -7.97
CA THR A 321 -13.46 3.34 -7.98
C THR A 321 -13.07 2.24 -7.00
N THR A 322 -13.93 1.24 -6.84
CA THR A 322 -13.59 0.03 -6.07
C THR A 322 -12.77 -0.95 -6.93
N GLN A 323 -11.98 -1.79 -6.29
CA GLN A 323 -11.24 -2.84 -6.97
C GLN A 323 -12.16 -3.73 -7.82
N ALA A 324 -13.32 -4.11 -7.30
CA ALA A 324 -14.28 -4.93 -8.05
C ALA A 324 -14.67 -4.30 -9.37
N HIS A 325 -15.05 -3.01 -9.37
CA HIS A 325 -15.45 -2.31 -10.60
C HIS A 325 -14.26 -2.13 -11.56
N PHE A 326 -13.07 -1.84 -11.02
CA PHE A 326 -11.85 -1.75 -11.81
C PHE A 326 -11.53 -3.06 -12.54
N LEU A 327 -11.60 -4.19 -11.85
CA LEU A 327 -11.35 -5.50 -12.43
C LEU A 327 -12.41 -5.86 -13.51
N ILE A 328 -13.69 -5.59 -13.21
CA ILE A 328 -14.79 -5.82 -14.15
C ILE A 328 -14.57 -5.00 -15.44
N GLY A 329 -14.21 -3.72 -15.31
CA GLY A 329 -13.93 -2.83 -16.43
C GLY A 329 -12.73 -3.29 -17.27
N ASN A 330 -11.78 -4.01 -16.66
CA ASN A 330 -10.60 -4.54 -17.31
C ASN A 330 -10.74 -6.02 -17.72
N ASP A 331 -11.91 -6.39 -18.22
CA ASP A 331 -12.19 -7.69 -18.84
C ASP A 331 -12.02 -8.89 -17.87
N LEU A 332 -12.31 -8.75 -16.57
CA LEU A 332 -12.26 -9.84 -15.58
C LEU A 332 -12.92 -11.13 -16.10
N THR A 333 -14.10 -11.01 -16.70
CA THR A 333 -14.84 -12.18 -17.22
C THR A 333 -14.07 -12.90 -18.33
N ARG A 334 -13.40 -12.18 -19.23
CA ARG A 334 -12.55 -12.76 -20.28
C ARG A 334 -11.40 -13.54 -19.66
N HIS A 335 -10.69 -12.94 -18.67
CA HIS A 335 -9.56 -13.58 -18.00
C HIS A 335 -9.96 -14.83 -17.21
N LEU A 336 -11.19 -14.88 -16.69
CA LEU A 336 -11.75 -16.06 -16.03
C LEU A 336 -12.26 -17.12 -17.01
N SER A 337 -12.64 -16.73 -18.23
CA SER A 337 -13.19 -17.64 -19.24
C SER A 337 -12.10 -18.34 -20.05
N ASP A 338 -10.88 -17.83 -20.05
CA ASP A 338 -9.73 -18.44 -20.71
C ASP A 338 -9.18 -19.63 -19.89
N VAL A 339 -10.05 -20.62 -19.74
CA VAL A 339 -9.78 -21.86 -18.97
C VAL A 339 -9.58 -23.07 -19.90
N SER A 340 -9.16 -22.84 -21.14
CA SER A 340 -8.84 -23.93 -22.08
C SER A 340 -7.68 -24.78 -21.52
N GLY A 341 -7.97 -26.05 -21.20
CA GLY A 341 -6.99 -26.96 -20.60
C GLY A 341 -6.92 -26.99 -19.07
N VAL A 342 -7.74 -26.19 -18.39
CA VAL A 342 -7.80 -26.13 -16.93
C VAL A 342 -8.79 -27.17 -16.40
N ASP A 343 -8.39 -27.99 -15.42
CA ASP A 343 -9.24 -28.98 -14.81
C ASP A 343 -10.33 -28.38 -13.90
N LEU A 344 -11.29 -29.20 -13.46
CA LEU A 344 -12.42 -28.74 -12.65
C LEU A 344 -11.95 -28.12 -11.29
N VAL A 345 -10.93 -28.68 -10.65
CA VAL A 345 -10.42 -28.19 -9.36
C VAL A 345 -9.80 -26.81 -9.53
N GLN A 346 -9.01 -26.65 -10.58
CA GLN A 346 -8.38 -25.35 -10.90
C GLN A 346 -9.45 -24.30 -11.23
N ARG A 347 -10.53 -24.65 -11.98
CA ARG A 347 -11.65 -23.74 -12.25
C ARG A 347 -12.37 -23.29 -10.99
N VAL A 348 -12.63 -24.21 -10.06
CA VAL A 348 -13.24 -23.88 -8.75
C VAL A 348 -12.34 -22.95 -7.97
N ASN A 349 -11.03 -23.18 -7.95
CA ASN A 349 -10.06 -22.31 -7.28
C ASN A 349 -10.02 -20.91 -7.90
N LEU A 350 -9.98 -20.80 -9.24
CA LEU A 350 -10.03 -19.51 -9.94
C LEU A 350 -11.32 -18.74 -9.61
N SER A 351 -12.47 -19.44 -9.60
CA SER A 351 -13.73 -18.80 -9.24
C SER A 351 -13.74 -18.29 -7.79
N ARG A 352 -13.21 -19.09 -6.85
CA ARG A 352 -13.07 -18.67 -5.45
C ARG A 352 -12.14 -17.47 -5.29
N GLN A 353 -11.01 -17.48 -5.96
CA GLN A 353 -10.07 -16.37 -5.97
C GLN A 353 -10.69 -15.10 -6.55
N ALA A 354 -11.44 -15.21 -7.65
CA ALA A 354 -12.16 -14.08 -8.23
C ALA A 354 -13.21 -13.52 -7.25
N MET A 355 -13.90 -14.36 -6.51
CA MET A 355 -14.83 -13.92 -5.47
C MET A 355 -14.12 -13.14 -4.36
N LEU A 356 -12.96 -13.59 -3.87
CA LEU A 356 -12.18 -12.86 -2.89
C LEU A 356 -11.80 -11.45 -3.40
N LEU A 357 -11.44 -11.32 -4.68
CA LEU A 357 -11.06 -10.04 -5.28
C LEU A 357 -12.24 -9.10 -5.54
N THR A 358 -13.49 -9.61 -5.62
CA THR A 358 -14.65 -8.82 -6.12
C THR A 358 -15.83 -8.70 -5.15
N LEU A 359 -15.95 -9.58 -4.15
CA LEU A 359 -17.10 -9.50 -3.23
C LEU A 359 -16.97 -8.32 -2.26
N PRO A 360 -18.08 -7.66 -1.90
CA PRO A 360 -18.09 -6.49 -1.02
C PRO A 360 -17.50 -6.75 0.38
N GLY A 361 -17.77 -7.90 0.97
CA GLY A 361 -17.26 -8.28 2.28
C GLY A 361 -15.77 -8.63 2.32
N GLU A 362 -15.19 -8.83 1.16
CA GLU A 362 -13.79 -9.22 0.94
C GLU A 362 -12.98 -8.02 0.41
N MET A 363 -12.07 -8.24 -0.54
CA MET A 363 -11.23 -7.18 -1.10
C MET A 363 -12.00 -6.25 -2.05
N GLY A 364 -13.10 -6.70 -2.67
CA GLY A 364 -13.74 -6.02 -3.79
C GLY A 364 -14.18 -4.57 -3.51
N GLU A 365 -14.71 -4.29 -2.32
CA GLU A 365 -15.11 -2.94 -1.91
C GLU A 365 -14.14 -2.28 -0.93
N ARG A 366 -13.36 -3.06 -0.17
CA ARG A 366 -12.37 -2.50 0.76
C ARG A 366 -11.23 -1.83 0.02
N PHE A 367 -10.77 -2.46 -1.06
CA PHE A 367 -9.75 -1.92 -1.93
C PHE A 367 -10.34 -0.93 -2.93
N LYS A 368 -9.59 0.12 -3.17
CA LYS A 368 -9.92 1.20 -4.09
C LYS A 368 -8.83 1.37 -5.12
N VAL A 369 -9.21 1.90 -6.26
CA VAL A 369 -8.28 2.28 -7.32
C VAL A 369 -8.47 3.76 -7.60
N ILE A 370 -7.40 4.53 -7.53
CA ILE A 370 -7.35 5.91 -7.99
C ILE A 370 -6.40 6.03 -9.17
N ALA A 371 -6.84 6.76 -10.20
CA ALA A 371 -6.00 7.07 -11.35
C ALA A 371 -5.70 8.57 -11.40
N LEU A 372 -4.41 8.88 -11.45
CA LEU A 372 -3.88 10.23 -11.55
C LEU A 372 -3.11 10.35 -12.87
N ALA A 373 -3.19 11.48 -13.55
CA ALA A 373 -2.53 11.63 -14.85
C ALA A 373 -1.81 12.97 -15.01
N ARG A 374 -0.81 12.97 -15.86
CA ARG A 374 -0.16 14.18 -16.38
C ARG A 374 -0.02 14.06 -17.90
N ASN A 375 -0.51 15.08 -18.61
CA ASN A 375 -0.42 15.15 -20.07
C ASN A 375 -0.87 13.87 -20.79
N CYS A 376 -1.94 13.23 -20.29
CA CYS A 376 -2.44 11.96 -20.79
C CYS A 376 -3.98 11.92 -20.71
N ASP A 377 -4.60 11.72 -21.88
CA ASP A 377 -6.06 11.55 -22.03
C ASP A 377 -6.42 10.14 -22.50
N ALA A 378 -5.59 9.16 -22.13
CA ALA A 378 -5.88 7.76 -22.42
C ALA A 378 -7.24 7.35 -21.81
N PRO A 379 -8.03 6.55 -22.48
CA PRO A 379 -9.21 5.97 -21.89
C PRO A 379 -8.80 5.05 -20.72
N LEU A 380 -9.60 5.05 -19.67
CA LEU A 380 -9.37 4.25 -18.48
C LEU A 380 -10.60 3.37 -18.22
N ARG A 381 -10.67 2.26 -18.96
CA ARG A 381 -11.82 1.35 -18.96
C ARG A 381 -12.16 0.81 -17.58
N GLY A 382 -11.16 0.62 -16.74
CA GLY A 382 -11.34 0.18 -15.35
C GLY A 382 -12.13 1.16 -14.49
N LEU A 383 -12.22 2.43 -14.86
CA LEU A 383 -12.99 3.47 -14.18
C LEU A 383 -14.38 3.70 -14.80
N ALA A 384 -14.61 3.18 -16.01
CA ALA A 384 -15.85 3.44 -16.77
C ALA A 384 -17.08 2.70 -16.21
N VAL A 385 -16.88 1.60 -15.43
CA VAL A 385 -18.01 0.83 -14.86
C VAL A 385 -18.70 1.61 -13.75
N ARG A 386 -17.92 2.25 -12.90
CA ARG A 386 -18.42 3.08 -11.81
C ARG A 386 -17.33 4.07 -11.37
N ASP A 387 -17.60 5.33 -11.51
CA ASP A 387 -16.74 6.40 -10.99
C ASP A 387 -17.30 6.93 -9.66
N LEU A 388 -16.46 6.96 -8.63
CA LEU A 388 -16.77 7.42 -7.28
C LEU A 388 -16.00 8.70 -6.93
N THR A 389 -15.39 9.39 -7.90
CA THR A 389 -14.59 10.61 -7.69
C THR A 389 -15.38 11.69 -6.92
N HIS A 390 -16.69 11.73 -7.07
CA HIS A 390 -17.55 12.65 -6.34
C HIS A 390 -17.58 12.43 -4.82
N ALA A 391 -17.03 11.32 -4.32
CA ALA A 391 -16.94 11.02 -2.90
C ALA A 391 -15.63 11.51 -2.26
N LEU A 392 -14.63 11.93 -3.06
CA LEU A 392 -13.32 12.37 -2.61
C LEU A 392 -13.33 13.82 -2.04
#